data_4e452ee8788aee178f357c7b32089412
#
_entry.id   4e452ee8788aee178f357c7b32089412
#
_cell.length_a   1.000
_cell.length_b   1.000
_cell.length_c   1.000
_cell.angle_alpha   90.00
_cell.angle_beta   90.00
_cell.angle_gamma   90.00
#
_symmetry.space_group_name_H-M   'P 1'
#
loop_
_entity.id
_entity.type
_entity.pdbx_description
1 polymer ?
#
loop_
_entity_poly.entity_id
_entity_poly.type
_entity_poly.pdbx_seq_one_letter_code
_entity_poly.pdbx_strand_id
1 'polypeptide(L)'
;GPFGAEGPIIATGGALGSIVGQYVQVSADERKTLLAAGAAAGMAAIFGSPVSAVLLAVELLLFEYRPRSLIPVALAAAVAAAVRIAFEGLAPVFAVPAFAQPSGWALAIYAVLGAAIGVFAVGVSRFTYLIEESFEHLPIHWMWWPAVGAIAVGICGYLEPRTLGVGYDNIQQILAGSIAGRALVVLVVLKLISWAVYLGSGTSGGTLAPLFTIGGGAGALAGAGIAAAAPTLGVDARMAALVGMAATFAGASHALLTSIVFAFETTRQPVGLLPLLAGCTAAYLVALLLSRHSIMTEKLARRGTPVRTEYEADHLAHMTAREVATTPVVSLHADEALAEVREWLDTAASASHQGFPVLDDAGLLVGVVTRRDLLAGPDVELGGLRLVRDVVRRPPAVVYGDSTLRDAADLMVTQGVGRLPVVERRDPRRVVGILSRSDLLAAHGSRLAAGRMTMPGGQVRADLG
;
A
#
# COMPACT_ATOMS: atom_id res chain seq x y z
N GLY A 1 16.06 16.73 -19.08
CA GLY A 1 15.77 15.32 -19.39
C GLY A 1 14.29 15.13 -19.74
N PRO A 2 13.87 13.93 -20.17
CA PRO A 2 12.49 13.64 -20.57
C PRO A 2 11.56 13.29 -19.42
N PHE A 3 11.87 13.70 -18.21
CA PHE A 3 11.18 13.37 -16.97
C PHE A 3 10.20 14.44 -16.52
N GLY A 4 9.17 14.03 -15.77
CA GLY A 4 8.33 14.94 -15.01
C GLY A 4 9.03 15.51 -13.77
N ALA A 5 8.54 16.63 -13.25
CA ALA A 5 9.05 17.27 -12.03
C ALA A 5 8.53 16.57 -10.76
N GLU A 6 7.51 15.74 -10.88
CA GLU A 6 6.80 15.12 -9.77
C GLU A 6 7.67 14.20 -8.91
N GLY A 7 8.57 13.42 -9.52
CA GLY A 7 9.47 12.53 -8.79
C GLY A 7 10.33 13.28 -7.75
N PRO A 8 11.12 14.26 -8.16
CA PRO A 8 11.90 15.10 -7.25
C PRO A 8 11.07 15.84 -6.20
N ILE A 9 9.89 16.34 -6.55
CA ILE A 9 9.03 17.08 -5.62
C ILE A 9 8.42 16.15 -4.57
N ILE A 10 7.91 14.99 -4.97
CA ILE A 10 7.39 13.96 -4.06
C ILE A 10 8.49 13.49 -3.11
N ALA A 11 9.71 13.24 -3.64
CA ALA A 11 10.84 12.80 -2.84
C ALA A 11 11.29 13.88 -1.84
N THR A 12 11.36 15.14 -2.26
CA THR A 12 11.72 16.26 -1.37
C THR A 12 10.65 16.48 -0.29
N GLY A 13 9.37 16.47 -0.66
CA GLY A 13 8.28 16.56 0.29
C GLY A 13 8.31 15.42 1.31
N GLY A 14 8.51 14.18 0.86
CA GLY A 14 8.66 13.01 1.71
C GLY A 14 9.86 13.11 2.66
N ALA A 15 11.01 13.60 2.17
CA ALA A 15 12.19 13.83 2.98
C ALA A 15 11.92 14.86 4.11
N LEU A 16 11.25 15.99 3.79
CA LEU A 16 10.84 16.98 4.78
C LEU A 16 9.90 16.39 5.83
N GLY A 17 8.89 15.60 5.41
CA GLY A 17 8.01 14.89 6.33
C GLY A 17 8.76 13.93 7.25
N SER A 18 9.74 13.19 6.71
CA SER A 18 10.59 12.30 7.49
C SER A 18 11.50 13.05 8.49
N ILE A 19 12.01 14.24 8.11
CA ILE A 19 12.81 15.10 9.00
C ILE A 19 11.95 15.57 10.18
N VAL A 20 10.73 16.05 9.91
CA VAL A 20 9.79 16.42 10.99
C VAL A 20 9.58 15.28 11.97
N GLY A 21 9.38 14.04 11.47
CA GLY A 21 9.25 12.85 12.29
C GLY A 21 10.50 12.52 13.14
N GLN A 22 11.68 12.98 12.76
CA GLN A 22 12.89 12.82 13.57
C GLN A 22 12.94 13.82 14.74
N TYR A 23 12.49 15.07 14.52
CA TYR A 23 12.45 16.08 15.56
C TYR A 23 11.36 15.85 16.60
N VAL A 24 10.21 15.33 16.19
CA VAL A 24 9.03 15.12 17.05
C VAL A 24 9.11 13.80 17.85
N GLN A 25 10.09 12.94 17.61
CA GLN A 25 10.28 11.65 18.27
C GLN A 25 9.04 10.72 18.15
N VAL A 26 8.61 10.49 16.95
CA VAL A 26 7.47 9.62 16.63
C VAL A 26 7.92 8.16 16.41
N SER A 27 6.96 7.23 16.49
CA SER A 27 7.17 5.83 16.15
C SER A 27 7.54 5.64 14.67
N ALA A 28 8.03 4.46 14.29
CA ALA A 28 8.37 4.13 12.91
C ALA A 28 7.16 4.25 11.95
N ASP A 29 5.96 3.82 12.40
CA ASP A 29 4.72 3.91 11.62
C ASP A 29 4.25 5.37 11.45
N GLU A 30 4.35 6.17 12.49
CA GLU A 30 4.03 7.60 12.41
C GLU A 30 5.02 8.34 11.49
N ARG A 31 6.31 7.99 11.53
CA ARG A 31 7.32 8.53 10.62
C ARG A 31 7.03 8.16 9.17
N LYS A 32 6.61 6.89 8.89
CA LYS A 32 6.15 6.46 7.57
C LYS A 32 4.97 7.31 7.10
N THR A 33 4.01 7.57 7.99
CA THR A 33 2.85 8.43 7.71
C THR A 33 3.24 9.86 7.40
N LEU A 34 4.17 10.47 8.16
CA LEU A 34 4.68 11.81 7.92
C LEU A 34 5.44 11.92 6.59
N LEU A 35 6.24 10.90 6.24
CA LEU A 35 6.88 10.81 4.93
C LEU A 35 5.85 10.80 3.80
N ALA A 36 4.80 9.98 3.91
CA ALA A 36 3.73 9.92 2.93
C ALA A 36 2.92 11.23 2.87
N ALA A 37 2.70 11.90 4.01
CA ALA A 37 2.05 13.20 4.07
C ALA A 37 2.85 14.28 3.34
N GLY A 38 4.16 14.33 3.55
CA GLY A 38 5.05 15.25 2.82
C GLY A 38 5.09 14.97 1.32
N ALA A 39 5.11 13.70 0.91
CA ALA A 39 5.04 13.28 -0.49
C ALA A 39 3.71 13.70 -1.16
N ALA A 40 2.57 13.50 -0.47
CA ALA A 40 1.26 13.95 -0.93
C ALA A 40 1.17 15.47 -1.02
N ALA A 41 1.74 16.20 -0.06
CA ALA A 41 1.83 17.67 -0.12
C ALA A 41 2.60 18.13 -1.36
N GLY A 42 3.75 17.51 -1.67
CA GLY A 42 4.52 17.79 -2.88
C GLY A 42 3.71 17.59 -4.16
N MET A 43 2.97 16.48 -4.26
CA MET A 43 2.11 16.21 -5.41
C MET A 43 0.94 17.20 -5.50
N ALA A 44 0.28 17.51 -4.38
CA ALA A 44 -0.82 18.48 -4.34
C ALA A 44 -0.33 19.89 -4.74
N ALA A 45 0.89 20.27 -4.35
CA ALA A 45 1.49 21.55 -4.72
C ALA A 45 1.74 21.67 -6.23
N ILE A 46 2.26 20.62 -6.89
CA ILE A 46 2.59 20.69 -8.32
C ILE A 46 1.37 20.61 -9.22
N PHE A 47 0.38 19.80 -8.87
CA PHE A 47 -0.78 19.54 -9.75
C PHE A 47 -2.09 20.19 -9.29
N GLY A 48 -2.12 20.84 -8.13
CA GLY A 48 -3.37 21.38 -7.58
C GLY A 48 -4.46 20.31 -7.41
N SER A 49 -4.05 19.07 -7.12
CA SER A 49 -4.90 17.88 -7.06
C SER A 49 -4.76 17.18 -5.69
N PRO A 50 -5.34 17.76 -4.63
CA PRO A 50 -5.17 17.28 -3.27
C PRO A 50 -5.78 15.90 -3.02
N VAL A 51 -6.96 15.60 -3.60
CA VAL A 51 -7.61 14.32 -3.36
C VAL A 51 -6.84 13.18 -4.02
N SER A 52 -6.39 13.34 -5.25
CA SER A 52 -5.56 12.34 -5.91
C SER A 52 -4.19 12.17 -5.25
N ALA A 53 -3.62 13.23 -4.66
CA ALA A 53 -2.39 13.15 -3.88
C ALA A 53 -2.55 12.29 -2.62
N VAL A 54 -3.69 12.40 -1.93
CA VAL A 54 -4.05 11.53 -0.80
C VAL A 54 -4.21 10.08 -1.26
N LEU A 55 -4.93 9.85 -2.37
CA LEU A 55 -5.12 8.50 -2.93
C LEU A 55 -3.79 7.89 -3.37
N LEU A 56 -2.91 8.66 -4.00
CA LEU A 56 -1.56 8.20 -4.36
C LEU A 56 -0.77 7.77 -3.12
N ALA A 57 -0.82 8.55 -2.05
CA ALA A 57 -0.16 8.17 -0.81
C ALA A 57 -0.71 6.86 -0.23
N VAL A 58 -2.02 6.64 -0.31
CA VAL A 58 -2.68 5.41 0.13
C VAL A 58 -2.33 4.23 -0.78
N GLU A 59 -2.47 4.37 -2.11
CA GLU A 59 -2.31 3.29 -3.07
C GLU A 59 -0.85 2.92 -3.36
N LEU A 60 0.10 3.87 -3.28
CA LEU A 60 1.49 3.65 -3.71
C LEU A 60 2.56 3.80 -2.62
N LEU A 61 2.25 4.41 -1.47
CA LEU A 61 3.25 4.67 -0.43
C LEU A 61 2.94 3.96 0.89
N LEU A 62 1.70 4.07 1.36
CA LEU A 62 1.28 3.48 2.63
C LEU A 62 0.82 2.04 2.46
N PHE A 63 0.13 1.74 1.36
CA PHE A 63 -0.54 0.45 1.10
C PHE A 63 -1.55 0.08 2.20
N GLU A 64 -2.11 1.08 2.88
CA GLU A 64 -3.11 0.91 3.94
C GLU A 64 -4.14 2.04 3.91
N TYR A 65 -5.36 1.71 4.32
CA TYR A 65 -6.45 2.67 4.47
C TYR A 65 -6.88 2.73 5.94
N ARG A 66 -6.19 3.58 6.73
CA ARG A 66 -6.50 3.77 8.15
C ARG A 66 -6.74 5.26 8.42
N PRO A 67 -7.80 5.63 9.19
CA PRO A 67 -8.07 7.03 9.52
C PRO A 67 -6.86 7.73 10.16
N ARG A 68 -6.10 7.02 10.99
CA ARG A 68 -4.91 7.53 11.67
C ARG A 68 -3.82 7.99 10.70
N SER A 69 -3.62 7.26 9.59
CA SER A 69 -2.65 7.61 8.55
C SER A 69 -3.22 8.61 7.54
N LEU A 70 -4.54 8.51 7.26
CA LEU A 70 -5.20 9.33 6.26
C LEU A 70 -5.32 10.80 6.68
N ILE A 71 -5.63 11.11 7.96
CA ILE A 71 -5.84 12.47 8.45
C ILE A 71 -4.60 13.35 8.23
N PRO A 72 -3.37 12.98 8.67
CA PRO A 72 -2.18 13.79 8.43
C PRO A 72 -1.88 13.99 6.94
N VAL A 73 -2.08 12.97 6.11
CA VAL A 73 -1.88 13.02 4.66
C VAL A 73 -2.84 14.00 4.01
N ALA A 74 -4.14 13.92 4.37
CA ALA A 74 -5.17 14.80 3.82
C ALA A 74 -4.96 16.26 4.23
N LEU A 75 -4.59 16.52 5.49
CA LEU A 75 -4.29 17.87 5.97
C LEU A 75 -3.07 18.46 5.23
N ALA A 76 -2.00 17.69 5.07
CA ALA A 76 -0.80 18.15 4.37
C ALA A 76 -1.09 18.46 2.90
N ALA A 77 -1.83 17.60 2.20
CA ALA A 77 -2.24 17.83 0.82
C ALA A 77 -3.17 19.05 0.68
N ALA A 78 -4.12 19.24 1.60
CA ALA A 78 -5.03 20.37 1.58
C ALA A 78 -4.30 21.70 1.83
N VAL A 79 -3.38 21.75 2.79
CA VAL A 79 -2.56 22.95 3.06
C VAL A 79 -1.68 23.28 1.85
N ALA A 80 -1.03 22.27 1.25
CA ALA A 80 -0.20 22.47 0.06
C ALA A 80 -1.03 23.02 -1.12
N ALA A 81 -2.23 22.48 -1.35
CA ALA A 81 -3.14 22.97 -2.38
C ALA A 81 -3.62 24.39 -2.08
N ALA A 82 -3.92 24.73 -0.82
CA ALA A 82 -4.31 26.08 -0.43
C ALA A 82 -3.18 27.11 -0.68
N VAL A 83 -1.93 26.76 -0.34
CA VAL A 83 -0.76 27.58 -0.64
C VAL A 83 -0.60 27.76 -2.14
N ARG A 84 -0.69 26.68 -2.93
CA ARG A 84 -0.65 26.76 -4.39
C ARG A 84 -1.70 27.72 -4.95
N ILE A 85 -2.96 27.60 -4.49
CA ILE A 85 -4.05 28.48 -4.92
C ILE A 85 -3.75 29.93 -4.63
N ALA A 86 -3.09 30.25 -3.51
CA ALA A 86 -2.72 31.64 -3.15
C ALA A 86 -1.67 32.21 -4.11
N PHE A 87 -0.79 31.41 -4.70
CA PHE A 87 0.26 31.86 -5.63
C PHE A 87 -0.13 31.76 -7.10
N GLU A 88 -0.82 30.68 -7.51
CA GLU A 88 -1.10 30.36 -8.91
C GLU A 88 -2.58 30.48 -9.29
N GLY A 89 -3.47 30.69 -8.30
CA GLY A 89 -4.90 30.81 -8.52
C GLY A 89 -5.61 29.43 -8.63
N LEU A 90 -6.89 29.48 -9.06
CA LEU A 90 -7.79 28.32 -9.11
C LEU A 90 -7.81 27.61 -10.47
N ALA A 91 -7.02 28.04 -11.46
CA ALA A 91 -7.07 27.43 -12.79
C ALA A 91 -6.66 25.93 -12.74
N PRO A 92 -7.32 25.06 -13.53
CA PRO A 92 -6.88 23.67 -13.65
C PRO A 92 -5.49 23.62 -14.34
N VAL A 93 -4.66 22.65 -13.96
CA VAL A 93 -3.32 22.49 -14.55
C VAL A 93 -3.40 22.17 -16.04
N PHE A 94 -4.36 21.35 -16.42
CA PHE A 94 -4.65 21.04 -17.82
C PHE A 94 -5.99 21.68 -18.22
N ALA A 95 -5.94 22.96 -18.58
CA ALA A 95 -7.12 23.64 -19.07
C ALA A 95 -7.47 23.12 -20.47
N VAL A 96 -8.63 22.49 -20.60
CA VAL A 96 -9.13 21.91 -21.86
C VAL A 96 -10.53 22.40 -22.15
N PRO A 97 -10.93 22.52 -23.44
CA PRO A 97 -12.30 22.84 -23.80
C PRO A 97 -13.27 21.79 -23.23
N ALA A 98 -14.49 22.21 -22.93
CA ALA A 98 -15.51 21.30 -22.40
C ALA A 98 -15.75 20.12 -23.35
N PHE A 99 -15.87 18.93 -22.79
CA PHE A 99 -16.20 17.72 -23.52
C PHE A 99 -17.70 17.61 -23.76
N ALA A 100 -18.08 17.05 -24.91
CA ALA A 100 -19.45 16.64 -25.15
C ALA A 100 -19.82 15.43 -24.30
N GLN A 101 -21.10 15.31 -23.92
CA GLN A 101 -21.57 14.19 -23.15
C GLN A 101 -21.51 12.91 -23.98
N PRO A 102 -20.83 11.85 -23.55
CA PRO A 102 -20.71 10.62 -24.31
C PRO A 102 -22.04 9.87 -24.38
N SER A 103 -22.33 9.26 -25.50
CA SER A 103 -23.44 8.31 -25.64
C SER A 103 -23.14 7.00 -24.88
N GLY A 104 -24.18 6.19 -24.63
CA GLY A 104 -24.00 4.88 -24.02
C GLY A 104 -23.03 3.96 -24.81
N TRP A 105 -23.09 4.02 -26.13
CA TRP A 105 -22.17 3.28 -27.02
C TRP A 105 -20.73 3.82 -26.91
N ALA A 106 -20.57 5.14 -26.89
CA ALA A 106 -19.24 5.74 -26.68
C ALA A 106 -18.62 5.31 -25.33
N LEU A 107 -19.43 5.20 -24.26
CA LEU A 107 -18.97 4.72 -22.97
C LEU A 107 -18.44 3.28 -23.03
N ALA A 108 -19.15 2.38 -23.72
CA ALA A 108 -18.69 1.01 -23.94
C ALA A 108 -17.37 0.96 -24.73
N ILE A 109 -17.23 1.83 -25.74
CA ILE A 109 -15.99 1.93 -26.51
C ILE A 109 -14.83 2.46 -25.66
N TYR A 110 -15.06 3.43 -24.75
CA TYR A 110 -14.02 3.88 -23.82
C TYR A 110 -13.60 2.79 -22.85
N ALA A 111 -14.47 1.88 -22.45
CA ALA A 111 -14.09 0.70 -21.65
C ALA A 111 -13.20 -0.27 -22.46
N VAL A 112 -13.55 -0.56 -23.71
CA VAL A 112 -12.74 -1.40 -24.61
C VAL A 112 -11.40 -0.73 -24.90
N LEU A 113 -11.40 0.57 -25.18
CA LEU A 113 -10.17 1.36 -25.34
C LEU A 113 -9.30 1.26 -24.08
N GLY A 114 -9.91 1.40 -22.90
CA GLY A 114 -9.20 1.23 -21.61
C GLY A 114 -8.54 -0.14 -21.51
N ALA A 115 -9.23 -1.21 -21.88
CA ALA A 115 -8.65 -2.56 -21.88
C ALA A 115 -7.44 -2.66 -22.84
N ALA A 116 -7.54 -2.11 -24.03
CA ALA A 116 -6.43 -2.06 -24.99
C ALA A 116 -5.24 -1.22 -24.44
N ILE A 117 -5.54 -0.09 -23.82
CA ILE A 117 -4.54 0.76 -23.15
C ILE A 117 -3.90 0.01 -21.95
N GLY A 118 -4.63 -0.85 -21.25
CA GLY A 118 -4.08 -1.71 -20.21
C GLY A 118 -2.99 -2.66 -20.73
N VAL A 119 -3.24 -3.31 -21.88
CA VAL A 119 -2.22 -4.11 -22.57
C VAL A 119 -1.01 -3.25 -22.96
N PHE A 120 -1.28 -2.06 -23.53
CA PHE A 120 -0.24 -1.09 -23.90
C PHE A 120 0.59 -0.65 -22.68
N ALA A 121 -0.03 -0.36 -21.54
CA ALA A 121 0.64 0.06 -20.32
C ALA A 121 1.59 -1.03 -19.78
N VAL A 122 1.16 -2.30 -19.81
CA VAL A 122 2.04 -3.44 -19.47
C VAL A 122 3.20 -3.54 -20.47
N GLY A 123 2.94 -3.32 -21.77
CA GLY A 123 3.98 -3.27 -22.80
C GLY A 123 5.02 -2.18 -22.52
N VAL A 124 4.57 -0.96 -22.18
CA VAL A 124 5.44 0.17 -21.81
C VAL A 124 6.29 -0.17 -20.58
N SER A 125 5.70 -0.77 -19.57
CA SER A 125 6.42 -1.18 -18.35
C SER A 125 7.49 -2.23 -18.67
N ARG A 126 7.14 -3.28 -19.42
CA ARG A 126 8.10 -4.33 -19.84
C ARG A 126 9.20 -3.77 -20.71
N PHE A 127 8.88 -2.87 -21.64
CA PHE A 127 9.88 -2.21 -22.49
C PHE A 127 10.88 -1.41 -21.66
N THR A 128 10.41 -0.68 -20.66
CA THR A 128 11.29 0.09 -19.75
C THR A 128 12.24 -0.83 -18.99
N TYR A 129 11.75 -1.96 -18.46
CA TYR A 129 12.61 -2.94 -17.79
C TYR A 129 13.58 -3.65 -18.72
N LEU A 130 13.17 -3.98 -19.95
CA LEU A 130 14.04 -4.57 -20.95
C LEU A 130 15.24 -3.64 -21.24
N ILE A 131 15.00 -2.34 -21.34
CA ILE A 131 16.06 -1.35 -21.53
C ILE A 131 16.96 -1.29 -20.29
N GLU A 132 16.41 -1.29 -19.08
CA GLU A 132 17.18 -1.30 -17.84
C GLU A 132 18.11 -2.52 -17.77
N GLU A 133 17.57 -3.71 -18.03
CA GLU A 133 18.38 -4.96 -18.12
C GLU A 133 19.47 -4.87 -19.18
N SER A 134 19.18 -4.22 -20.33
CA SER A 134 20.18 -4.01 -21.38
C SER A 134 21.35 -3.15 -20.91
N PHE A 135 21.10 -2.14 -20.07
CA PHE A 135 22.15 -1.32 -19.47
C PHE A 135 23.01 -2.12 -18.49
N GLU A 136 22.39 -3.02 -17.70
CA GLU A 136 23.12 -3.87 -16.74
C GLU A 136 24.14 -4.82 -17.45
N HIS A 137 23.88 -5.17 -18.71
CA HIS A 137 24.78 -6.01 -19.51
C HIS A 137 25.89 -5.23 -20.25
N LEU A 138 25.91 -3.89 -20.18
CA LEU A 138 26.95 -3.10 -20.83
C LEU A 138 28.29 -3.30 -20.13
N PRO A 139 29.41 -3.53 -20.91
CA PRO A 139 30.73 -3.73 -20.35
C PRO A 139 31.40 -2.41 -19.91
N ILE A 140 30.64 -1.49 -19.34
CA ILE A 140 31.09 -0.18 -18.85
C ILE A 140 30.60 0.03 -17.43
N HIS A 141 31.35 0.81 -16.66
CA HIS A 141 30.95 1.15 -15.28
C HIS A 141 29.63 1.89 -15.27
N TRP A 142 28.73 1.56 -14.32
CA TRP A 142 27.37 2.12 -14.21
C TRP A 142 27.31 3.66 -14.17
N MET A 143 28.38 4.31 -13.72
CA MET A 143 28.51 5.77 -13.69
C MET A 143 28.42 6.40 -15.09
N TRP A 144 28.73 5.65 -16.17
CA TRP A 144 28.67 6.10 -17.56
C TRP A 144 27.32 5.83 -18.24
N TRP A 145 26.45 5.01 -17.64
CA TRP A 145 25.15 4.70 -18.22
C TRP A 145 24.29 5.94 -18.49
N PRO A 146 24.20 6.94 -17.55
CA PRO A 146 23.47 8.19 -17.83
C PRO A 146 24.02 8.96 -19.03
N ALA A 147 25.34 8.93 -19.27
CA ALA A 147 25.94 9.59 -20.43
C ALA A 147 25.51 8.92 -21.74
N VAL A 148 25.49 7.58 -21.78
CA VAL A 148 24.96 6.80 -22.92
C VAL A 148 23.48 7.09 -23.13
N GLY A 149 22.68 7.08 -22.06
CA GLY A 149 21.26 7.45 -22.11
C GLY A 149 21.02 8.87 -22.61
N ALA A 150 21.88 9.82 -22.24
CA ALA A 150 21.79 11.21 -22.68
C ALA A 150 22.00 11.37 -24.21
N ILE A 151 22.76 10.51 -24.84
CA ILE A 151 22.91 10.52 -26.31
C ILE A 151 21.56 10.22 -26.98
N ALA A 152 20.86 9.19 -26.52
CA ALA A 152 19.54 8.86 -27.04
C ALA A 152 18.52 10.00 -26.80
N VAL A 153 18.55 10.61 -25.60
CA VAL A 153 17.73 11.78 -25.29
C VAL A 153 18.04 12.96 -26.23
N GLY A 154 19.33 13.19 -26.50
CA GLY A 154 19.78 14.25 -27.41
C GLY A 154 19.28 14.03 -28.84
N ILE A 155 19.38 12.79 -29.35
CA ILE A 155 18.88 12.44 -30.68
C ILE A 155 17.34 12.62 -30.74
N CYS A 156 16.60 12.08 -29.77
CA CYS A 156 15.15 12.25 -29.72
C CYS A 156 14.77 13.74 -29.62
N GLY A 157 15.48 14.52 -28.81
CA GLY A 157 15.23 15.95 -28.65
C GLY A 157 15.58 16.77 -29.88
N TYR A 158 16.56 16.35 -30.67
CA TYR A 158 16.88 16.99 -31.95
C TYR A 158 15.79 16.73 -33.01
N LEU A 159 15.28 15.49 -33.06
CA LEU A 159 14.20 15.10 -33.97
C LEU A 159 12.85 15.70 -33.61
N GLU A 160 12.53 15.73 -32.31
CA GLU A 160 11.29 16.27 -31.76
C GLU A 160 11.57 16.99 -30.43
N PRO A 161 11.81 18.31 -30.45
CA PRO A 161 12.16 19.09 -29.26
C PRO A 161 11.14 18.98 -28.11
N ARG A 162 9.89 18.69 -28.41
CA ARG A 162 8.83 18.50 -27.41
C ARG A 162 9.02 17.27 -26.52
N THR A 163 9.93 16.38 -26.87
CA THR A 163 10.29 15.22 -26.02
C THR A 163 11.10 15.63 -24.79
N LEU A 164 11.75 16.77 -24.85
CA LEU A 164 12.54 17.34 -23.74
C LEU A 164 11.66 18.02 -22.69
N GLY A 165 12.17 18.13 -21.49
CA GLY A 165 11.50 18.78 -20.36
C GLY A 165 10.36 17.95 -19.78
N VAL A 166 9.59 18.60 -18.90
CA VAL A 166 8.50 17.98 -18.12
C VAL A 166 7.35 17.49 -19.01
N GLY A 167 6.99 18.29 -20.02
CA GLY A 167 5.99 17.90 -21.02
C GLY A 167 4.53 18.19 -20.63
N TYR A 168 4.27 19.05 -19.64
CA TYR A 168 2.88 19.41 -19.28
C TYR A 168 2.15 20.12 -20.41
N ASP A 169 2.84 20.98 -21.17
CA ASP A 169 2.27 21.62 -22.37
C ASP A 169 1.86 20.59 -23.43
N ASN A 170 2.62 19.50 -23.57
CA ASN A 170 2.26 18.42 -24.50
C ASN A 170 0.97 17.73 -24.05
N ILE A 171 0.85 17.42 -22.75
CA ILE A 171 -0.35 16.81 -22.18
C ILE A 171 -1.57 17.71 -22.45
N GLN A 172 -1.45 19.01 -22.15
CA GLN A 172 -2.53 19.96 -22.38
C GLN A 172 -2.92 20.05 -23.88
N GLN A 173 -1.93 20.12 -24.77
CA GLN A 173 -2.17 20.19 -26.22
C GLN A 173 -2.78 18.91 -26.79
N ILE A 174 -2.39 17.73 -26.28
CA ILE A 174 -3.00 16.43 -26.64
C ILE A 174 -4.46 16.41 -26.21
N LEU A 175 -4.75 16.78 -24.96
CA LEU A 175 -6.12 16.82 -24.43
C LEU A 175 -7.00 17.88 -25.12
N ALA A 176 -6.41 18.98 -25.57
CA ALA A 176 -7.09 20.00 -26.37
C ALA A 176 -7.28 19.60 -27.84
N GLY A 177 -6.62 18.52 -28.30
CA GLY A 177 -6.67 18.07 -29.70
C GLY A 177 -5.80 18.92 -30.64
N SER A 178 -4.89 19.75 -30.12
CA SER A 178 -4.03 20.62 -30.92
C SER A 178 -2.88 19.89 -31.60
N ILE A 179 -2.46 18.75 -31.05
CA ILE A 179 -1.47 17.84 -31.64
C ILE A 179 -2.20 16.59 -32.13
N ALA A 180 -2.13 16.30 -33.44
CA ALA A 180 -2.82 15.18 -34.04
C ALA A 180 -2.00 14.53 -35.17
N GLY A 181 -2.46 13.41 -35.68
CA GLY A 181 -1.90 12.71 -36.84
C GLY A 181 -0.42 12.34 -36.66
N ARG A 182 0.38 12.55 -37.71
CA ARG A 182 1.81 12.16 -37.74
C ARG A 182 2.63 12.82 -36.62
N ALA A 183 2.36 14.08 -36.29
CA ALA A 183 3.10 14.78 -35.25
C ALA A 183 2.89 14.13 -33.89
N LEU A 184 1.67 13.68 -33.59
CA LEU A 184 1.34 12.97 -32.35
C LEU A 184 2.02 11.59 -32.30
N VAL A 185 2.03 10.84 -33.39
CA VAL A 185 2.74 9.55 -33.47
C VAL A 185 4.23 9.73 -33.16
N VAL A 186 4.89 10.71 -33.82
CA VAL A 186 6.32 11.01 -33.62
C VAL A 186 6.59 11.38 -32.17
N LEU A 187 5.77 12.25 -31.58
CA LEU A 187 5.90 12.66 -30.17
C LEU A 187 5.77 11.46 -29.23
N VAL A 188 4.73 10.62 -29.39
CA VAL A 188 4.50 9.44 -28.52
C VAL A 188 5.66 8.46 -28.58
N VAL A 189 6.11 8.12 -29.78
CA VAL A 189 7.20 7.13 -29.97
C VAL A 189 8.52 7.66 -29.44
N LEU A 190 8.90 8.89 -29.81
CA LEU A 190 10.17 9.47 -29.35
C LEU A 190 10.18 9.80 -27.86
N LYS A 191 9.02 10.18 -27.28
CA LYS A 191 8.90 10.37 -25.83
C LYS A 191 9.04 9.05 -25.08
N LEU A 192 8.42 7.97 -25.57
CA LEU A 192 8.57 6.64 -25.00
C LEU A 192 10.04 6.18 -25.03
N ILE A 193 10.72 6.28 -26.17
CA ILE A 193 12.11 5.88 -26.32
C ILE A 193 13.02 6.72 -25.41
N SER A 194 12.92 8.05 -25.52
CA SER A 194 13.75 8.99 -24.76
C SER A 194 13.60 8.76 -23.25
N TRP A 195 12.36 8.62 -22.77
CA TRP A 195 12.07 8.41 -21.36
C TRP A 195 12.53 7.03 -20.87
N ALA A 196 12.21 5.95 -21.60
CA ALA A 196 12.56 4.60 -21.19
C ALA A 196 14.07 4.37 -21.18
N VAL A 197 14.79 4.86 -22.19
CA VAL A 197 16.25 4.76 -22.26
C VAL A 197 16.93 5.56 -21.14
N TYR A 198 16.45 6.77 -20.86
CA TYR A 198 17.05 7.59 -19.83
C TYR A 198 16.75 7.09 -18.42
N LEU A 199 15.54 6.57 -18.19
CA LEU A 199 15.16 5.92 -16.93
C LEU A 199 15.96 4.62 -16.73
N GLY A 200 16.06 3.79 -17.76
CA GLY A 200 16.83 2.53 -17.75
C GLY A 200 18.33 2.73 -17.55
N SER A 201 18.87 3.91 -17.93
CA SER A 201 20.27 4.26 -17.66
C SER A 201 20.60 4.53 -16.18
N GLY A 202 19.64 4.28 -15.26
CA GLY A 202 19.82 4.53 -13.83
C GLY A 202 19.62 5.98 -13.40
N THR A 203 19.18 6.86 -14.31
CA THR A 203 18.86 8.25 -13.98
C THR A 203 17.54 8.30 -13.22
N SER A 204 17.51 9.02 -12.09
CA SER A 204 16.30 9.25 -11.33
C SER A 204 15.43 10.33 -11.96
N GLY A 205 14.13 10.06 -12.12
CA GLY A 205 13.20 11.03 -12.68
C GLY A 205 11.75 10.60 -12.54
N GLY A 206 10.82 11.55 -12.74
CA GLY A 206 9.37 11.32 -12.66
C GLY A 206 8.86 10.46 -13.80
N THR A 207 7.97 9.55 -13.48
CA THR A 207 7.34 8.61 -14.44
C THR A 207 5.95 9.06 -14.88
N LEU A 208 5.29 9.91 -14.09
CA LEU A 208 3.88 10.26 -14.23
C LEU A 208 3.63 11.07 -15.52
N ALA A 209 4.31 12.21 -15.72
CA ALA A 209 4.12 13.04 -16.90
C ALA A 209 4.49 12.36 -18.23
N PRO A 210 5.60 11.58 -18.32
CA PRO A 210 5.85 10.76 -19.50
C PRO A 210 4.75 9.73 -19.81
N LEU A 211 4.28 9.00 -18.80
CA LEU A 211 3.18 8.04 -18.96
C LEU A 211 1.89 8.73 -19.41
N PHE A 212 1.60 9.93 -18.90
CA PHE A 212 0.46 10.73 -19.32
C PHE A 212 0.57 11.20 -20.77
N THR A 213 1.75 11.68 -21.18
CA THR A 213 1.97 12.09 -22.58
C THR A 213 1.82 10.90 -23.53
N ILE A 214 2.44 9.76 -23.19
CA ILE A 214 2.44 8.54 -24.02
C ILE A 214 1.02 7.96 -24.07
N GLY A 215 0.37 7.82 -22.91
CA GLY A 215 -0.97 7.25 -22.81
C GLY A 215 -2.04 8.14 -23.41
N GLY A 216 -1.96 9.46 -23.14
CA GLY A 216 -2.88 10.43 -23.74
C GLY A 216 -2.76 10.48 -25.26
N GLY A 217 -1.54 10.43 -25.78
CA GLY A 217 -1.30 10.38 -27.21
C GLY A 217 -1.78 9.08 -27.84
N ALA A 218 -1.54 7.93 -27.21
CA ALA A 218 -2.05 6.63 -27.69
C ALA A 218 -3.59 6.60 -27.70
N GLY A 219 -4.22 7.13 -26.63
CA GLY A 219 -5.66 7.27 -26.53
C GLY A 219 -6.25 8.20 -27.62
N ALA A 220 -5.62 9.36 -27.86
CA ALA A 220 -6.02 10.30 -28.89
C ALA A 220 -5.95 9.68 -30.29
N LEU A 221 -4.86 8.97 -30.60
CA LEU A 221 -4.68 8.29 -31.89
C LEU A 221 -5.73 7.19 -32.09
N ALA A 222 -5.95 6.36 -31.07
CA ALA A 222 -6.97 5.31 -31.14
C ALA A 222 -8.38 5.90 -31.26
N GLY A 223 -8.70 6.95 -30.47
CA GLY A 223 -9.98 7.64 -30.53
C GLY A 223 -10.24 8.29 -31.88
N ALA A 224 -9.23 8.93 -32.48
CA ALA A 224 -9.33 9.49 -33.83
C ALA A 224 -9.55 8.41 -34.89
N GLY A 225 -8.85 7.27 -34.78
CA GLY A 225 -9.05 6.12 -35.66
C GLY A 225 -10.45 5.55 -35.55
N ILE A 226 -11.00 5.39 -34.36
CA ILE A 226 -12.35 4.91 -34.11
C ILE A 226 -13.38 5.90 -34.67
N ALA A 227 -13.20 7.20 -34.38
CA ALA A 227 -14.12 8.24 -34.91
C ALA A 227 -14.14 8.30 -36.43
N ALA A 228 -12.99 8.07 -37.09
CA ALA A 228 -12.90 8.01 -38.53
C ALA A 228 -13.56 6.74 -39.10
N ALA A 229 -13.35 5.58 -38.47
CA ALA A 229 -13.88 4.29 -38.95
C ALA A 229 -15.37 4.12 -38.66
N ALA A 230 -15.87 4.65 -37.55
CA ALA A 230 -17.24 4.49 -37.09
C ALA A 230 -17.78 5.79 -36.44
N PRO A 231 -18.07 6.83 -37.22
CA PRO A 231 -18.54 8.13 -36.71
C PRO A 231 -19.85 8.06 -35.89
N THR A 232 -20.66 7.06 -36.17
CA THR A 232 -21.94 6.83 -35.47
C THR A 232 -21.80 6.44 -34.00
N LEU A 233 -20.62 5.98 -33.58
CA LEU A 233 -20.37 5.63 -32.19
C LEU A 233 -20.20 6.85 -31.30
N GLY A 234 -19.97 8.04 -31.83
CA GLY A 234 -19.89 9.30 -31.10
C GLY A 234 -18.67 9.40 -30.20
N VAL A 235 -17.55 8.79 -30.59
CA VAL A 235 -16.27 8.84 -29.86
C VAL A 235 -15.58 10.18 -30.11
N ASP A 236 -15.28 10.93 -29.05
CA ASP A 236 -14.43 12.13 -29.09
C ASP A 236 -12.97 11.75 -28.85
N ALA A 237 -12.08 12.08 -29.77
CA ALA A 237 -10.64 11.78 -29.66
C ALA A 237 -9.97 12.47 -28.45
N ARG A 238 -10.47 13.62 -27.99
CA ARG A 238 -9.97 14.31 -26.81
C ARG A 238 -10.38 13.58 -25.52
N MET A 239 -11.63 13.08 -25.47
CA MET A 239 -12.09 12.22 -24.37
C MET A 239 -11.30 10.91 -24.36
N ALA A 240 -11.03 10.32 -25.53
CA ALA A 240 -10.18 9.15 -25.66
C ALA A 240 -8.73 9.43 -25.19
N ALA A 241 -8.20 10.64 -25.43
CA ALA A 241 -6.92 11.07 -24.90
C ALA A 241 -6.92 11.11 -23.37
N LEU A 242 -7.97 11.68 -22.76
CA LEU A 242 -8.11 11.74 -21.30
C LEU A 242 -8.19 10.34 -20.68
N VAL A 243 -9.00 9.46 -21.28
CA VAL A 243 -9.09 8.05 -20.85
C VAL A 243 -7.75 7.35 -21.03
N GLY A 244 -7.09 7.52 -22.18
CA GLY A 244 -5.80 6.90 -22.47
C GLY A 244 -4.69 7.34 -21.48
N MET A 245 -4.67 8.64 -21.14
CA MET A 245 -3.76 9.20 -20.15
C MET A 245 -3.91 8.51 -18.78
N ALA A 246 -5.13 8.52 -18.26
CA ALA A 246 -5.41 7.94 -16.93
C ALA A 246 -5.32 6.41 -16.93
N ALA A 247 -5.82 5.74 -17.95
CA ALA A 247 -5.79 4.29 -18.10
C ALA A 247 -4.36 3.72 -18.21
N THR A 248 -3.44 4.45 -18.88
CA THR A 248 -2.03 4.06 -18.94
C THR A 248 -1.39 4.10 -17.56
N PHE A 249 -1.67 5.14 -16.79
CA PHE A 249 -1.16 5.24 -15.43
C PHE A 249 -1.79 4.18 -14.51
N ALA A 250 -3.11 3.96 -14.59
CA ALA A 250 -3.80 2.92 -13.82
C ALA A 250 -3.21 1.53 -14.09
N GLY A 251 -2.97 1.20 -15.37
CA GLY A 251 -2.41 -0.08 -15.78
C GLY A 251 -0.92 -0.24 -15.42
N ALA A 252 -0.12 0.82 -15.53
CA ALA A 252 1.31 0.76 -15.23
C ALA A 252 1.60 0.78 -13.73
N SER A 253 0.91 1.62 -12.94
CA SER A 253 1.17 1.83 -11.52
C SER A 253 0.33 0.95 -10.60
N HIS A 254 -0.75 0.35 -11.08
CA HIS A 254 -1.78 -0.34 -10.31
C HIS A 254 -2.48 0.60 -9.28
N ALA A 255 -2.59 1.88 -9.60
CA ALA A 255 -3.25 2.91 -8.78
C ALA A 255 -4.53 3.37 -9.47
N LEU A 256 -5.63 2.65 -9.27
CA LEU A 256 -6.89 2.87 -9.98
C LEU A 256 -7.55 4.20 -9.59
N LEU A 257 -7.80 4.38 -8.30
CA LEU A 257 -8.52 5.55 -7.81
C LEU A 257 -7.70 6.83 -8.00
N THR A 258 -6.40 6.77 -7.74
CA THR A 258 -5.48 7.88 -8.02
C THR A 258 -5.57 8.33 -9.47
N SER A 259 -5.56 7.39 -10.42
CA SER A 259 -5.57 7.70 -11.86
C SER A 259 -6.86 8.42 -12.29
N ILE A 260 -8.00 7.94 -11.84
CA ILE A 260 -9.32 8.51 -12.14
C ILE A 260 -9.44 9.92 -11.56
N VAL A 261 -9.15 10.06 -10.26
CA VAL A 261 -9.31 11.32 -9.54
C VAL A 261 -8.29 12.35 -10.00
N PHE A 262 -7.05 11.93 -10.31
CA PHE A 262 -6.04 12.82 -10.87
C PHE A 262 -6.47 13.44 -12.20
N ALA A 263 -6.93 12.61 -13.13
CA ALA A 263 -7.40 13.11 -14.43
C ALA A 263 -8.61 14.06 -14.27
N PHE A 264 -9.49 13.75 -13.33
CA PHE A 264 -10.63 14.61 -12.99
C PHE A 264 -10.21 15.95 -12.36
N GLU A 265 -9.36 15.93 -11.32
CA GLU A 265 -8.96 17.15 -10.61
C GLU A 265 -8.13 18.09 -11.49
N THR A 266 -7.22 17.54 -12.31
CA THR A 266 -6.31 18.34 -13.16
C THR A 266 -6.99 18.93 -14.37
N THR A 267 -8.09 18.36 -14.85
CA THR A 267 -8.85 18.88 -16.01
C THR A 267 -10.17 19.56 -15.62
N ARG A 268 -10.70 19.24 -14.43
CA ARG A 268 -12.01 19.70 -13.92
C ARG A 268 -13.16 19.47 -14.91
N GLN A 269 -13.16 18.31 -15.58
CA GLN A 269 -14.19 17.92 -16.56
C GLN A 269 -15.10 16.85 -15.98
N PRO A 270 -16.25 17.20 -15.36
CA PRO A 270 -17.13 16.22 -14.72
C PRO A 270 -17.72 15.20 -15.69
N VAL A 271 -17.92 15.60 -16.94
CA VAL A 271 -18.40 14.71 -18.00
C VAL A 271 -17.44 13.54 -18.28
N GLY A 272 -16.15 13.73 -18.01
CA GLY A 272 -15.12 12.70 -18.16
C GLY A 272 -15.14 11.60 -17.10
N LEU A 273 -15.86 11.77 -15.99
CA LEU A 273 -15.77 10.85 -14.84
C LEU A 273 -16.22 9.42 -15.17
N LEU A 274 -17.33 9.25 -15.89
CA LEU A 274 -17.82 7.92 -16.28
C LEU A 274 -16.90 7.23 -17.31
N PRO A 275 -16.46 7.89 -18.40
CA PRO A 275 -15.42 7.35 -19.28
C PRO A 275 -14.13 6.98 -18.57
N LEU A 276 -13.66 7.81 -17.64
CA LEU A 276 -12.47 7.53 -16.81
C LEU A 276 -12.68 6.29 -15.94
N LEU A 277 -13.82 6.21 -15.25
CA LEU A 277 -14.13 5.05 -14.41
C LEU A 277 -14.15 3.76 -15.23
N ALA A 278 -14.86 3.75 -16.37
CA ALA A 278 -14.95 2.59 -17.23
C ALA A 278 -13.59 2.20 -17.84
N GLY A 279 -12.88 3.16 -18.43
CA GLY A 279 -11.61 2.92 -19.11
C GLY A 279 -10.48 2.55 -18.16
N CYS A 280 -10.32 3.25 -17.02
CA CYS A 280 -9.28 2.94 -16.05
C CYS A 280 -9.52 1.60 -15.34
N THR A 281 -10.78 1.26 -15.02
CA THR A 281 -11.12 -0.04 -14.43
C THR A 281 -10.81 -1.19 -15.39
N ALA A 282 -11.16 -1.04 -16.67
CA ALA A 282 -10.83 -2.04 -17.68
C ALA A 282 -9.31 -2.19 -17.86
N ALA A 283 -8.57 -1.08 -17.91
CA ALA A 283 -7.12 -1.09 -18.03
C ALA A 283 -6.45 -1.74 -16.81
N TYR A 284 -6.90 -1.40 -15.62
CA TYR A 284 -6.40 -1.95 -14.35
C TYR A 284 -6.65 -3.47 -14.30
N LEU A 285 -7.86 -3.92 -14.63
CA LEU A 285 -8.20 -5.34 -14.66
C LEU A 285 -7.27 -6.11 -15.61
N VAL A 286 -7.11 -5.62 -16.85
CA VAL A 286 -6.22 -6.24 -17.83
C VAL A 286 -4.76 -6.24 -17.36
N ALA A 287 -4.31 -5.14 -16.76
CA ALA A 287 -2.94 -5.07 -16.24
C ALA A 287 -2.70 -6.08 -15.12
N LEU A 288 -3.65 -6.26 -14.19
CA LEU A 288 -3.56 -7.29 -13.12
C LEU A 288 -3.51 -8.72 -13.68
N LEU A 289 -4.23 -8.99 -14.77
CA LEU A 289 -4.20 -10.30 -15.41
C LEU A 289 -2.88 -10.59 -16.13
N LEU A 290 -2.21 -9.55 -16.66
CA LEU A 290 -0.99 -9.67 -17.46
C LEU A 290 0.30 -9.46 -16.65
N SER A 291 0.25 -8.76 -15.52
CA SER A 291 1.41 -8.43 -14.68
C SER A 291 1.04 -8.48 -13.21
N ARG A 292 1.83 -9.22 -12.41
CA ARG A 292 1.65 -9.32 -10.95
C ARG A 292 2.15 -8.09 -10.21
N HIS A 293 3.10 -7.36 -10.80
CA HIS A 293 3.75 -6.21 -10.18
C HIS A 293 3.57 -4.97 -11.05
N SER A 294 3.44 -3.81 -10.41
CA SER A 294 3.38 -2.53 -11.09
C SER A 294 4.79 -2.04 -11.44
N ILE A 295 4.88 -1.05 -12.33
CA ILE A 295 6.15 -0.36 -12.65
C ILE A 295 6.82 0.23 -11.38
N MET A 296 6.07 0.46 -10.32
CA MET A 296 6.59 1.00 -9.06
C MET A 296 7.11 -0.09 -8.12
N THR A 297 6.56 -1.30 -8.17
CA THR A 297 6.83 -2.37 -7.20
C THR A 297 7.72 -3.49 -7.75
N GLU A 298 7.90 -3.58 -9.07
CA GLU A 298 8.69 -4.63 -9.73
C GLU A 298 10.13 -4.71 -9.20
N LYS A 299 10.80 -3.55 -9.04
CA LYS A 299 12.18 -3.52 -8.51
C LYS A 299 12.28 -4.05 -7.07
N LEU A 300 11.27 -3.78 -6.25
CA LEU A 300 11.20 -4.28 -4.88
C LEU A 300 10.96 -5.78 -4.86
N ALA A 301 10.07 -6.27 -5.72
CA ALA A 301 9.79 -7.70 -5.87
C ALA A 301 11.04 -8.47 -6.34
N ARG A 302 11.79 -7.95 -7.31
CA ARG A 302 13.06 -8.54 -7.79
C ARG A 302 14.15 -8.58 -6.71
N ARG A 303 14.12 -7.65 -5.74
CA ARG A 303 15.02 -7.64 -4.56
C ARG A 303 14.56 -8.54 -3.42
N GLY A 304 13.50 -9.34 -3.61
CA GLY A 304 12.98 -10.26 -2.60
C GLY A 304 12.15 -9.61 -1.49
N THR A 305 11.74 -8.35 -1.65
CA THR A 305 10.87 -7.63 -0.72
C THR A 305 9.51 -7.36 -1.37
N PRO A 306 8.61 -8.36 -1.48
CA PRO A 306 7.30 -8.16 -2.09
C PRO A 306 6.46 -7.20 -1.24
N VAL A 307 5.93 -6.17 -1.89
CA VAL A 307 4.95 -5.26 -1.28
C VAL A 307 3.59 -5.93 -1.36
N ARG A 308 2.96 -6.16 -0.22
CA ARG A 308 1.56 -6.60 -0.18
C ARG A 308 0.68 -5.42 -0.53
N THR A 309 -0.02 -5.53 -1.64
CA THR A 309 -0.92 -4.49 -2.18
C THR A 309 -2.40 -4.74 -1.84
N GLU A 310 -2.69 -5.76 -1.04
CA GLU A 310 -4.05 -6.06 -0.62
C GLU A 310 -4.36 -5.34 0.70
N TYR A 311 -5.44 -4.58 0.71
CA TYR A 311 -6.01 -3.92 1.89
C TYR A 311 -6.76 -4.95 2.75
N GLU A 312 -6.04 -5.94 3.28
CA GLU A 312 -6.62 -6.84 4.26
C GLU A 312 -6.82 -6.09 5.58
N ALA A 313 -8.08 -6.00 6.02
CA ALA A 313 -8.37 -5.58 7.38
C ALA A 313 -7.68 -6.54 8.35
N ASP A 314 -6.83 -6.01 9.22
CA ASP A 314 -6.16 -6.82 10.25
C ASP A 314 -7.21 -7.37 11.22
N HIS A 315 -7.60 -8.62 11.02
CA HIS A 315 -8.61 -9.28 11.83
C HIS A 315 -8.26 -9.27 13.33
N LEU A 316 -6.98 -9.40 13.66
CA LEU A 316 -6.52 -9.35 15.05
C LEU A 316 -6.64 -7.95 15.67
N ALA A 317 -6.68 -6.91 14.87
CA ALA A 317 -6.91 -5.54 15.35
C ALA A 317 -8.39 -5.23 15.65
N HIS A 318 -9.31 -6.09 15.20
CA HIS A 318 -10.74 -5.92 15.42
C HIS A 318 -11.32 -6.84 16.51
N MET A 319 -10.56 -7.82 16.97
CA MET A 319 -10.96 -8.71 18.07
C MET A 319 -10.29 -8.27 19.37
N THR A 320 -11.03 -8.32 20.47
CA THR A 320 -10.54 -7.99 21.80
C THR A 320 -9.98 -9.23 22.51
N ALA A 321 -9.06 -9.02 23.45
CA ALA A 321 -8.51 -10.09 24.26
C ALA A 321 -9.59 -10.84 25.06
N ARG A 322 -10.62 -10.13 25.53
CA ARG A 322 -11.76 -10.71 26.26
C ARG A 322 -12.59 -11.67 25.44
N GLU A 323 -12.78 -11.39 24.14
CA GLU A 323 -13.60 -12.23 23.24
C GLU A 323 -12.97 -13.61 22.98
N VAL A 324 -11.64 -13.71 23.10
CA VAL A 324 -10.89 -14.91 22.71
C VAL A 324 -10.24 -15.61 23.91
N ALA A 325 -10.13 -14.89 25.04
CA ALA A 325 -9.52 -15.44 26.25
C ALA A 325 -10.26 -16.69 26.75
N THR A 326 -9.50 -17.68 27.16
CA THR A 326 -10.03 -18.88 27.81
C THR A 326 -10.58 -18.52 29.18
N THR A 327 -11.83 -18.92 29.44
CA THR A 327 -12.57 -18.81 30.71
C THR A 327 -13.35 -20.10 30.97
N PRO A 328 -13.45 -20.59 32.23
CA PRO A 328 -12.84 -20.11 33.46
C PRO A 328 -11.31 -20.36 33.47
N VAL A 329 -10.59 -19.51 34.22
CA VAL A 329 -9.14 -19.59 34.36
C VAL A 329 -8.78 -20.60 35.43
N VAL A 330 -7.94 -21.59 35.08
CA VAL A 330 -7.29 -22.46 36.07
C VAL A 330 -6.09 -21.71 36.64
N SER A 331 -6.15 -21.36 37.91
CA SER A 331 -5.11 -20.64 38.64
C SER A 331 -4.57 -21.47 39.81
N LEU A 332 -3.39 -21.14 40.28
CA LEU A 332 -2.76 -21.72 41.46
C LEU A 332 -2.71 -20.68 42.57
N HIS A 333 -2.74 -21.15 43.82
CA HIS A 333 -2.59 -20.27 44.98
C HIS A 333 -1.11 -20.02 45.30
N ALA A 334 -0.76 -18.81 45.65
CA ALA A 334 0.63 -18.42 45.88
C ALA A 334 1.29 -19.20 47.03
N ASP A 335 0.51 -19.53 48.06
CA ASP A 335 0.95 -20.21 49.28
C ASP A 335 0.77 -21.74 49.24
N GLU A 336 0.36 -22.29 48.12
CA GLU A 336 0.22 -23.73 47.91
C GLU A 336 1.58 -24.41 47.84
N ALA A 337 1.69 -25.60 48.45
CA ALA A 337 2.96 -26.36 48.46
C ALA A 337 3.26 -26.87 47.03
N LEU A 338 4.50 -26.68 46.57
CA LEU A 338 4.89 -27.06 45.21
C LEU A 338 4.75 -28.58 44.97
N ALA A 339 4.94 -29.41 46.03
CA ALA A 339 4.76 -30.84 45.98
C ALA A 339 3.29 -31.24 45.66
N GLU A 340 2.33 -30.58 46.32
CA GLU A 340 0.88 -30.84 46.08
C GLU A 340 0.46 -30.44 44.66
N VAL A 341 0.99 -29.33 44.16
CA VAL A 341 0.74 -28.88 42.79
C VAL A 341 1.33 -29.84 41.76
N ARG A 342 2.47 -30.42 42.01
CA ARG A 342 3.09 -31.46 41.16
C ARG A 342 2.24 -32.73 41.09
N GLU A 343 1.78 -33.20 42.25
CA GLU A 343 0.87 -34.37 42.30
C GLU A 343 -0.43 -34.10 41.56
N TRP A 344 -0.98 -32.88 41.71
CA TRP A 344 -2.16 -32.44 40.96
C TRP A 344 -1.89 -32.38 39.44
N LEU A 345 -0.70 -31.93 39.00
CA LEU A 345 -0.33 -31.90 37.60
C LEU A 345 -0.27 -33.30 36.95
N ASP A 346 0.03 -34.30 37.71
CA ASP A 346 0.11 -35.71 37.23
C ASP A 346 -1.24 -36.44 37.21
N THR A 347 -2.19 -36.00 38.03
CA THR A 347 -3.47 -36.73 38.25
C THR A 347 -4.67 -36.05 37.60
N ALA A 348 -4.68 -34.72 37.47
CA ALA A 348 -5.87 -33.98 37.04
C ALA A 348 -5.96 -33.81 35.51
N ALA A 349 -7.15 -34.04 34.94
CA ALA A 349 -7.42 -33.76 33.53
C ALA A 349 -7.31 -32.26 33.20
N SER A 350 -7.58 -31.39 34.16
CA SER A 350 -7.37 -29.93 34.05
C SER A 350 -5.89 -29.49 33.99
N ALA A 351 -4.97 -30.41 34.30
CA ALA A 351 -3.54 -30.22 34.22
C ALA A 351 -2.97 -30.20 32.77
N SER A 352 -3.81 -30.34 31.74
CA SER A 352 -3.39 -30.22 30.33
C SER A 352 -2.84 -28.83 29.97
N HIS A 353 -3.13 -27.82 30.78
CA HIS A 353 -2.64 -26.45 30.59
C HIS A 353 -1.12 -26.35 30.80
N GLN A 354 -0.47 -25.50 30.01
CA GLN A 354 0.98 -25.31 30.04
C GLN A 354 1.44 -24.11 30.87
N GLY A 355 0.52 -23.39 31.51
CA GLY A 355 0.86 -22.26 32.38
C GLY A 355 -0.37 -21.73 33.09
N PHE A 356 -0.12 -21.22 34.31
CA PHE A 356 -1.14 -20.92 35.29
C PHE A 356 -0.86 -19.53 35.89
N PRO A 357 -1.88 -18.64 35.98
CA PRO A 357 -1.82 -17.47 36.83
C PRO A 357 -1.72 -17.89 38.30
N VAL A 358 -0.90 -17.18 39.07
CA VAL A 358 -0.73 -17.38 40.50
C VAL A 358 -1.46 -16.24 41.21
N LEU A 359 -2.35 -16.58 42.13
CA LEU A 359 -3.18 -15.64 42.87
C LEU A 359 -2.81 -15.65 44.35
N ASP A 360 -2.93 -14.50 45.02
CA ASP A 360 -2.82 -14.38 46.48
C ASP A 360 -4.16 -14.71 47.20
N ASP A 361 -4.17 -14.63 48.54
CA ASP A 361 -5.36 -14.84 49.38
C ASP A 361 -6.53 -13.91 49.03
N ALA A 362 -6.23 -12.74 48.49
CA ALA A 362 -7.24 -11.79 48.05
C ALA A 362 -7.75 -12.08 46.60
N GLY A 363 -7.27 -13.17 45.94
CA GLY A 363 -7.58 -13.49 44.57
C GLY A 363 -6.92 -12.58 43.54
N LEU A 364 -5.89 -11.84 43.90
CA LEU A 364 -5.17 -10.92 43.04
C LEU A 364 -3.94 -11.58 42.42
N LEU A 365 -3.63 -11.22 41.18
CA LEU A 365 -2.54 -11.76 40.40
C LEU A 365 -1.18 -11.40 41.00
N VAL A 366 -0.37 -12.42 41.33
CA VAL A 366 1.00 -12.32 41.80
C VAL A 366 2.00 -12.57 40.68
N GLY A 367 1.67 -13.55 39.80
CA GLY A 367 2.58 -13.96 38.75
C GLY A 367 1.96 -14.94 37.76
N VAL A 368 2.77 -15.44 36.84
CA VAL A 368 2.43 -16.54 35.94
C VAL A 368 3.56 -17.55 36.00
N VAL A 369 3.19 -18.81 36.20
CA VAL A 369 4.13 -19.92 36.19
C VAL A 369 3.79 -20.88 35.05
N THR A 370 4.82 -21.48 34.46
CA THR A 370 4.63 -22.51 33.45
C THR A 370 4.78 -23.90 34.10
N ARG A 371 4.22 -24.92 33.42
CA ARG A 371 4.42 -26.33 33.84
C ARG A 371 5.93 -26.65 34.00
N ARG A 372 6.78 -26.07 33.15
CA ARG A 372 8.23 -26.24 33.24
C ARG A 372 8.82 -25.62 34.54
N ASP A 373 8.32 -24.46 34.94
CA ASP A 373 8.78 -23.80 36.18
C ASP A 373 8.36 -24.60 37.40
N LEU A 374 7.15 -25.14 37.42
CA LEU A 374 6.60 -25.99 38.48
C LEU A 374 7.36 -27.32 38.64
N LEU A 375 7.79 -27.91 37.53
CA LEU A 375 8.53 -29.18 37.54
C LEU A 375 10.04 -29.01 37.73
N ALA A 376 10.56 -27.79 37.76
CA ALA A 376 11.98 -27.51 37.89
C ALA A 376 12.43 -27.43 39.38
N GLY A 377 13.50 -28.13 39.71
CA GLY A 377 14.16 -28.07 41.03
C GLY A 377 13.53 -28.98 42.10
N PRO A 378 14.12 -29.04 43.30
CA PRO A 378 13.66 -29.88 44.40
C PRO A 378 12.41 -29.30 45.08
N ASP A 379 11.67 -30.17 45.80
CA ASP A 379 10.48 -29.77 46.56
C ASP A 379 10.81 -29.07 47.88
N VAL A 380 12.00 -29.27 48.38
CA VAL A 380 12.49 -28.72 49.66
C VAL A 380 13.81 -28.01 49.43
N GLU A 381 13.93 -26.78 49.90
CA GLU A 381 15.18 -26.00 49.95
C GLU A 381 15.64 -25.81 51.40
N LEU A 382 16.89 -25.36 51.59
CA LEU A 382 17.43 -24.99 52.91
C LEU A 382 16.55 -23.88 53.54
N GLY A 383 15.58 -24.29 54.37
CA GLY A 383 14.62 -23.37 55.01
C GLY A 383 13.16 -23.80 55.03
N GLY A 384 12.77 -24.90 54.35
CA GLY A 384 11.42 -25.43 54.42
C GLY A 384 10.81 -25.87 53.09
N LEU A 385 9.49 -26.11 53.10
CA LEU A 385 8.69 -26.47 51.93
C LEU A 385 8.69 -25.33 50.92
N ARG A 386 8.91 -25.62 49.66
CA ARG A 386 8.87 -24.66 48.58
C ARG A 386 7.41 -24.40 48.17
N LEU A 387 7.07 -23.15 48.04
CA LEU A 387 5.72 -22.70 47.66
C LEU A 387 5.66 -22.27 46.21
N VAL A 388 4.45 -22.18 45.66
CA VAL A 388 4.22 -21.74 44.24
C VAL A 388 4.79 -20.34 44.03
N ARG A 389 4.68 -19.41 44.98
CA ARG A 389 5.26 -18.06 44.87
C ARG A 389 6.76 -18.05 44.67
N ASP A 390 7.49 -19.04 45.20
CA ASP A 390 8.95 -19.11 45.14
C ASP A 390 9.48 -19.43 43.73
N VAL A 391 8.59 -19.95 42.85
CA VAL A 391 8.91 -20.21 41.46
C VAL A 391 8.46 -19.10 40.51
N VAL A 392 7.80 -18.06 41.00
CA VAL A 392 7.44 -16.86 40.20
C VAL A 392 8.72 -16.00 40.02
N ARG A 393 9.26 -15.98 38.81
CA ARG A 393 10.56 -15.36 38.51
C ARG A 393 10.50 -13.89 38.11
N ARG A 394 9.33 -13.40 37.68
CA ARG A 394 9.16 -12.04 37.14
C ARG A 394 7.74 -11.53 37.36
N PRO A 395 7.55 -10.19 37.39
CA PRO A 395 6.19 -9.62 37.34
C PRO A 395 5.42 -10.13 36.16
N PRO A 396 4.09 -10.35 36.28
CA PRO A 396 3.27 -10.84 35.22
C PRO A 396 3.12 -9.78 34.11
N ALA A 397 3.39 -10.14 32.86
CA ALA A 397 2.91 -9.36 31.73
C ALA A 397 1.41 -9.60 31.57
N VAL A 398 0.61 -8.55 31.58
CA VAL A 398 -0.86 -8.62 31.49
C VAL A 398 -1.39 -7.88 30.29
N VAL A 399 -2.58 -8.27 29.80
CA VAL A 399 -3.32 -7.55 28.77
C VAL A 399 -4.69 -7.20 29.29
N TYR A 400 -5.21 -6.03 28.91
CA TYR A 400 -6.56 -5.63 29.30
C TYR A 400 -7.59 -6.32 28.42
N GLY A 401 -8.77 -6.59 28.99
CA GLY A 401 -9.85 -7.26 28.26
C GLY A 401 -10.31 -6.53 26.99
N ASP A 402 -10.17 -5.21 26.95
CA ASP A 402 -10.50 -4.34 25.81
C ASP A 402 -9.34 -4.06 24.86
N SER A 403 -8.14 -4.59 25.13
CA SER A 403 -6.99 -4.54 24.20
C SER A 403 -7.24 -5.46 23.01
N THR A 404 -6.67 -5.08 21.86
CA THR A 404 -6.79 -5.91 20.65
C THR A 404 -5.92 -7.17 20.72
N LEU A 405 -6.28 -8.20 19.97
CA LEU A 405 -5.42 -9.39 19.84
C LEU A 405 -4.07 -9.06 19.19
N ARG A 406 -4.00 -8.00 18.38
CA ARG A 406 -2.75 -7.48 17.82
C ARG A 406 -1.83 -6.98 18.92
N ASP A 407 -2.34 -6.12 19.82
CA ASP A 407 -1.58 -5.60 20.94
C ASP A 407 -1.10 -6.73 21.86
N ALA A 408 -1.97 -7.74 22.07
CA ALA A 408 -1.61 -8.93 22.85
C ALA A 408 -0.50 -9.75 22.20
N ALA A 409 -0.55 -9.94 20.88
CA ALA A 409 0.49 -10.66 20.12
C ALA A 409 1.82 -9.91 20.17
N ASP A 410 1.81 -8.60 19.98
CA ASP A 410 3.02 -7.75 20.06
C ASP A 410 3.61 -7.76 21.47
N LEU A 411 2.78 -7.75 22.52
CA LEU A 411 3.21 -7.89 23.90
C LEU A 411 3.85 -9.27 24.18
N MET A 412 3.25 -10.37 23.65
CA MET A 412 3.83 -11.71 23.77
C MET A 412 5.23 -11.79 23.16
N VAL A 413 5.43 -11.16 22.01
CA VAL A 413 6.73 -11.14 21.32
C VAL A 413 7.75 -10.28 22.09
N THR A 414 7.38 -9.06 22.45
CA THR A 414 8.30 -8.12 23.14
C THR A 414 8.72 -8.58 24.53
N GLN A 415 7.80 -9.21 25.27
CA GLN A 415 8.07 -9.76 26.60
C GLN A 415 8.61 -11.19 26.58
N GLY A 416 8.68 -11.84 25.41
CA GLY A 416 9.14 -13.21 25.27
C GLY A 416 8.24 -14.24 26.00
N VAL A 417 6.92 -13.97 26.09
CA VAL A 417 5.94 -14.81 26.80
C VAL A 417 5.00 -15.53 25.85
N GLY A 418 4.52 -16.69 26.24
CA GLY A 418 3.54 -17.45 25.43
C GLY A 418 2.11 -17.32 25.92
N ARG A 419 1.88 -16.60 27.02
CA ARG A 419 0.59 -16.40 27.68
C ARG A 419 0.52 -15.08 28.37
N LEU A 420 -0.67 -14.49 28.41
CA LEU A 420 -0.97 -13.25 29.08
C LEU A 420 -2.25 -13.43 29.91
N PRO A 421 -2.21 -13.21 31.23
CA PRO A 421 -3.44 -12.99 31.98
C PRO A 421 -4.20 -11.81 31.41
N VAL A 422 -5.50 -12.00 31.18
CA VAL A 422 -6.41 -10.92 30.79
C VAL A 422 -6.99 -10.34 32.08
N VAL A 423 -6.84 -9.02 32.26
CA VAL A 423 -7.22 -8.34 33.49
C VAL A 423 -8.21 -7.21 33.23
N GLU A 424 -8.88 -6.76 34.28
CA GLU A 424 -9.74 -5.58 34.18
C GLU A 424 -8.94 -4.27 34.24
N ARG A 425 -9.33 -3.28 33.43
CA ARG A 425 -8.63 -1.99 33.43
C ARG A 425 -8.78 -1.22 34.74
N ARG A 426 -9.89 -1.45 35.47
CA ARG A 426 -10.16 -0.85 36.80
C ARG A 426 -9.34 -1.48 37.92
N ASP A 427 -9.00 -2.77 37.75
CA ASP A 427 -8.18 -3.53 38.68
C ASP A 427 -7.21 -4.42 37.90
N PRO A 428 -5.97 -3.93 37.60
CA PRO A 428 -4.98 -4.64 36.79
C PRO A 428 -4.44 -5.95 37.43
N ARG A 429 -4.85 -6.26 38.65
CA ARG A 429 -4.50 -7.52 39.32
C ARG A 429 -5.64 -8.54 39.31
N ARG A 430 -6.84 -8.16 38.89
CA ARG A 430 -7.99 -9.06 38.83
C ARG A 430 -8.04 -9.79 37.49
N VAL A 431 -7.76 -11.09 37.52
CA VAL A 431 -7.75 -11.93 36.33
C VAL A 431 -9.17 -12.29 35.91
N VAL A 432 -9.53 -12.03 34.63
CA VAL A 432 -10.82 -12.37 34.04
C VAL A 432 -10.72 -13.41 32.93
N GLY A 433 -9.51 -13.74 32.47
CA GLY A 433 -9.23 -14.73 31.45
C GLY A 433 -7.74 -14.98 31.29
N ILE A 434 -7.37 -15.91 30.45
CA ILE A 434 -6.00 -16.15 30.02
C ILE A 434 -5.96 -16.28 28.51
N LEU A 435 -5.00 -15.59 27.88
CA LEU A 435 -4.80 -15.61 26.44
C LEU A 435 -3.48 -16.30 26.12
N SER A 436 -3.51 -17.32 25.28
CA SER A 436 -2.32 -18.06 24.84
C SER A 436 -2.02 -17.85 23.34
N ARG A 437 -0.83 -18.28 22.89
CA ARG A 437 -0.49 -18.31 21.46
C ARG A 437 -1.48 -19.15 20.66
N SER A 438 -1.98 -20.24 21.23
CA SER A 438 -2.95 -21.12 20.58
C SER A 438 -4.27 -20.39 20.31
N ASP A 439 -4.71 -19.51 21.22
CA ASP A 439 -5.92 -18.73 21.07
C ASP A 439 -5.80 -17.71 19.94
N LEU A 440 -4.62 -17.08 19.81
CA LEU A 440 -4.32 -16.19 18.68
C LEU A 440 -4.37 -16.94 17.33
N LEU A 441 -3.80 -18.15 17.28
CA LEU A 441 -3.84 -18.99 16.09
C LEU A 441 -5.27 -19.49 15.77
N ALA A 442 -6.06 -19.83 16.80
CA ALA A 442 -7.45 -20.21 16.62
C ALA A 442 -8.31 -19.07 16.09
N ALA A 443 -8.11 -17.84 16.61
CA ALA A 443 -8.76 -16.64 16.10
C ALA A 443 -8.40 -16.37 14.62
N HIS A 444 -7.15 -16.59 14.23
CA HIS A 444 -6.73 -16.51 12.83
C HIS A 444 -7.34 -17.63 11.97
N GLY A 445 -7.43 -18.84 12.51
CA GLY A 445 -8.04 -20.02 11.84
C GLY A 445 -9.53 -19.82 11.56
N SER A 446 -10.28 -19.21 12.48
CA SER A 446 -11.70 -18.91 12.29
C SER A 446 -11.94 -17.96 11.12
N ARG A 447 -11.05 -16.99 10.90
CA ARG A 447 -11.07 -16.11 9.72
C ARG A 447 -10.91 -16.89 8.42
N LEU A 448 -9.93 -17.80 8.39
CA LEU A 448 -9.67 -18.63 7.20
C LEU A 448 -10.86 -19.54 6.89
N ALA A 449 -11.53 -20.07 7.91
CA ALA A 449 -12.73 -20.88 7.75
C ALA A 449 -13.93 -20.03 7.23
N ALA A 450 -14.14 -18.82 7.76
CA ALA A 450 -15.17 -17.92 7.30
C ALA A 450 -14.94 -17.48 5.83
N GLY A 451 -13.70 -17.22 5.43
CA GLY A 451 -13.34 -16.91 4.04
C GLY A 451 -13.58 -18.07 3.07
N ARG A 452 -13.50 -19.31 3.52
CA ARG A 452 -13.82 -20.49 2.70
C ARG A 452 -15.31 -20.72 2.49
N MET A 453 -16.15 -20.33 3.45
CA MET A 453 -17.61 -20.44 3.32
C MET A 453 -18.21 -19.44 2.32
N THR A 454 -17.52 -18.37 1.99
CA THR A 454 -17.96 -17.36 1.02
C THR A 454 -17.59 -17.68 -0.43
N MET A 455 -16.82 -18.73 -0.68
CA MET A 455 -16.49 -19.21 -2.04
C MET A 455 -17.33 -20.45 -2.39
N PRO A 456 -18.37 -20.35 -3.24
CA PRO A 456 -19.07 -21.53 -3.74
C PRO A 456 -18.15 -22.28 -4.72
N GLY A 457 -17.67 -23.43 -4.34
CA GLY A 457 -17.13 -24.44 -5.25
C GLY A 457 -15.64 -24.37 -5.57
N GLY A 458 -14.76 -24.39 -4.58
CA GLY A 458 -13.34 -24.59 -4.78
C GLY A 458 -12.78 -25.69 -3.88
N GLN A 459 -12.66 -26.92 -4.39
CA GLN A 459 -11.81 -27.94 -3.77
C GLN A 459 -10.35 -27.51 -3.90
N VAL A 460 -9.75 -27.06 -2.80
CA VAL A 460 -8.29 -26.90 -2.73
C VAL A 460 -7.71 -28.28 -2.42
N ARG A 461 -7.11 -28.92 -3.41
CA ARG A 461 -6.21 -30.05 -3.21
C ARG A 461 -5.00 -29.54 -2.42
N ALA A 462 -4.80 -30.08 -1.26
CA ALA A 462 -3.56 -29.97 -0.51
C ALA A 462 -2.56 -30.97 -1.12
N ASP A 463 -1.75 -30.49 -2.05
CA ASP A 463 -0.51 -31.18 -2.42
C ASP A 463 0.62 -30.53 -1.63
N LEU A 464 0.90 -31.12 -0.46
CA LEU A 464 2.16 -30.98 0.25
C LEU A 464 2.99 -32.20 -0.12
N GLY A 465 3.92 -32.05 -1.06
CA GLY A 465 5.06 -32.89 -1.32
C GLY A 465 6.33 -32.09 -1.11
#